data_68eadc2c6f46e20d59dff1719fef5d51
#
_entry.id   68eadc2c6f46e20d59dff1719fef5d51
#
_cell.length_a   1.000
_cell.length_b   1.000
_cell.length_c   1.000
_cell.angle_alpha   90.00
_cell.angle_beta   90.00
_cell.angle_gamma   90.00
#
_symmetry.space_group_name_H-M   'P 1'
#
loop_
_entity.id
_entity.type
_entity.pdbx_description
1 polymer ?
#
loop_
_entity_poly.entity_id
_entity_poly.type
_entity_poly.pdbx_seq_one_letter_code
_entity_poly.pdbx_strand_id
1 'polypeptide(L)'
;GLGEYCFPRGWFMVATSQEVTTTPISVRYFGEDMALYRGHSGRVFLVEAYCPHMGTHLAKNTTSYVVKDKEHVQGDNIRCPYHGWRFGPDGQCNDIPYSPAPPPKAACLKSWKVIERAGVIWAWHDAEGGEPDYDVPAFEPYDTPHWVNWKIECLGVLESHPQEVVDNMTDKGHLEPVHGSVDMVSFNNEFDGHVCRQILAAGHKTLAGSGAEPMTNDTWYTGPGILQSVMIGEYPSHMLIAHTPVDDGSIKVWYGLLVKVKNAVPTDEDVAMAKGYEVAGVDAFAQD
;
A
#
# COMPACT_ATOMS: atom_id res chain seq x y z
N GLY A 1 20.40 11.64 -0.03
CA GLY A 1 19.46 10.93 -0.89
C GLY A 1 20.16 10.05 -1.91
N LEU A 2 19.42 9.12 -2.49
CA LEU A 2 19.91 8.17 -3.48
C LEU A 2 19.85 8.71 -4.93
N GLY A 3 19.63 10.03 -5.10
CA GLY A 3 19.53 10.69 -6.39
C GLY A 3 18.36 10.15 -7.22
N GLU A 4 18.60 9.68 -8.42
CA GLU A 4 17.57 9.12 -9.31
C GLU A 4 16.93 7.82 -8.80
N TYR A 5 17.51 7.19 -7.77
CA TYR A 5 17.01 5.95 -7.17
C TYR A 5 16.13 6.19 -5.93
N CYS A 6 15.83 7.42 -5.56
CA CYS A 6 15.00 7.72 -4.38
C CYS A 6 13.56 7.20 -4.51
N PHE A 7 13.07 6.97 -5.73
CA PHE A 7 11.76 6.40 -6.02
C PHE A 7 11.89 5.14 -6.88
N PRO A 8 12.03 3.96 -6.27
CA PRO A 8 12.22 2.73 -7.01
C PRO A 8 10.99 2.34 -7.82
N ARG A 9 11.21 1.58 -8.88
CA ARG A 9 10.18 1.05 -9.77
C ARG A 9 9.44 -0.10 -9.10
N GLY A 10 8.10 -0.09 -9.15
CA GLY A 10 7.30 -1.19 -8.61
C GLY A 10 5.84 -0.83 -8.28
N TRP A 11 5.14 -1.80 -7.70
CA TRP A 11 3.83 -1.62 -7.10
C TRP A 11 3.95 -1.14 -5.66
N PHE A 12 3.15 -0.13 -5.31
CA PHE A 12 3.14 0.49 -3.99
C PHE A 12 1.72 0.72 -3.50
N MET A 13 1.48 0.49 -2.22
CA MET A 13 0.22 0.84 -1.58
C MET A 13 0.06 2.35 -1.51
N VAL A 14 -1.12 2.86 -1.86
CA VAL A 14 -1.42 4.31 -1.80
C VAL A 14 -2.60 4.64 -0.88
N ALA A 15 -3.49 3.70 -0.63
CA ALA A 15 -4.61 3.84 0.29
C ALA A 15 -5.23 2.47 0.60
N THR A 16 -6.10 2.41 1.60
CA THR A 16 -7.05 1.31 1.75
C THR A 16 -8.25 1.52 0.83
N SER A 17 -8.92 0.43 0.43
CA SER A 17 -10.14 0.51 -0.41
C SER A 17 -11.25 1.35 0.23
N GLN A 18 -11.34 1.33 1.58
CA GLN A 18 -12.37 2.04 2.33
C GLN A 18 -12.19 3.56 2.35
N GLU A 19 -10.94 4.04 2.22
CA GLU A 19 -10.63 5.48 2.18
C GLU A 19 -11.07 6.13 0.88
N VAL A 20 -11.21 5.34 -0.21
CA VAL A 20 -11.40 5.87 -1.56
C VAL A 20 -12.86 5.81 -1.97
N THR A 21 -13.48 6.98 -2.06
CA THR A 21 -14.89 7.16 -2.43
C THR A 21 -15.01 8.02 -3.70
N THR A 22 -16.23 8.40 -4.07
CA THR A 22 -16.48 9.39 -5.12
C THR A 22 -16.12 10.82 -4.73
N THR A 23 -15.69 11.04 -3.46
CA THR A 23 -15.05 12.29 -3.06
C THR A 23 -13.55 12.12 -3.20
N PRO A 24 -12.88 12.85 -4.11
CA PRO A 24 -11.44 12.74 -4.29
C PRO A 24 -10.67 13.10 -3.03
N ILE A 25 -9.62 12.33 -2.73
CA ILE A 25 -8.69 12.60 -1.64
C ILE A 25 -7.32 13.00 -2.19
N SER A 26 -6.65 13.89 -1.45
CA SER A 26 -5.28 14.31 -1.77
C SER A 26 -4.30 13.33 -1.14
N VAL A 27 -3.41 12.77 -1.94
CA VAL A 27 -2.30 11.94 -1.49
C VAL A 27 -0.99 12.46 -2.08
N ARG A 28 0.14 12.14 -1.42
CA ARG A 28 1.47 12.51 -1.89
C ARG A 28 2.38 11.33 -1.82
N TYR A 29 2.92 10.93 -2.98
CA TYR A 29 3.87 9.84 -3.15
C TYR A 29 4.85 10.17 -4.28
N PHE A 30 6.05 9.61 -4.21
CA PHE A 30 7.09 9.79 -5.22
C PHE A 30 7.43 11.25 -5.51
N GLY A 31 7.35 12.12 -4.47
CA GLY A 31 7.56 13.55 -4.60
C GLY A 31 6.43 14.31 -5.30
N GLU A 32 5.33 13.65 -5.66
CA GLU A 32 4.24 14.24 -6.44
C GLU A 32 2.93 14.30 -5.64
N ASP A 33 2.20 15.41 -5.77
CA ASP A 33 0.83 15.54 -5.25
C ASP A 33 -0.14 14.92 -6.23
N MET A 34 -1.07 14.10 -5.73
CA MET A 34 -2.02 13.34 -6.52
C MET A 34 -3.45 13.47 -6.00
N ALA A 35 -4.42 13.24 -6.88
CA ALA A 35 -5.82 13.08 -6.55
C ALA A 35 -6.24 11.63 -6.77
N LEU A 36 -6.72 10.99 -5.71
CA LEU A 36 -7.16 9.59 -5.70
C LEU A 36 -8.68 9.57 -5.52
N TYR A 37 -9.40 8.85 -6.37
CA TYR A 37 -10.86 8.83 -6.33
C TYR A 37 -11.44 7.52 -6.89
N ARG A 38 -12.68 7.24 -6.52
CA ARG A 38 -13.47 6.14 -7.09
C ARG A 38 -14.47 6.70 -8.08
N GLY A 39 -14.47 6.19 -9.29
CA GLY A 39 -15.48 6.50 -10.30
C GLY A 39 -16.83 5.82 -10.01
N HIS A 40 -17.85 6.20 -10.74
CA HIS A 40 -19.18 5.58 -10.61
C HIS A 40 -19.23 4.14 -11.15
N SER A 41 -18.23 3.74 -11.94
CA SER A 41 -18.04 2.31 -12.31
C SER A 41 -17.59 1.44 -11.14
N GLY A 42 -17.22 2.03 -10.00
CA GLY A 42 -16.59 1.36 -8.86
C GLY A 42 -15.08 1.25 -8.97
N ARG A 43 -14.48 1.55 -10.12
CA ARG A 43 -13.02 1.54 -10.32
C ARG A 43 -12.36 2.73 -9.64
N VAL A 44 -11.12 2.52 -9.22
CA VAL A 44 -10.29 3.57 -8.59
C VAL A 44 -9.31 4.15 -9.61
N PHE A 45 -9.08 5.45 -9.50
CA PHE A 45 -8.19 6.21 -10.38
C PHE A 45 -7.27 7.12 -9.57
N LEU A 46 -6.05 7.27 -10.05
CA LEU A 46 -5.01 8.12 -9.46
C LEU A 46 -4.45 9.02 -10.55
N VAL A 47 -4.57 10.32 -10.35
CA VAL A 47 -4.12 11.33 -11.32
C VAL A 47 -3.32 12.43 -10.63
N GLU A 48 -2.56 13.19 -11.42
CA GLU A 48 -1.89 14.41 -10.96
C GLU A 48 -2.89 15.36 -10.28
N ALA A 49 -2.47 15.99 -9.19
CA ALA A 49 -3.37 16.78 -8.36
C ALA A 49 -3.77 18.13 -8.97
N TYR A 50 -2.99 18.68 -9.88
CA TYR A 50 -3.15 20.07 -10.31
C TYR A 50 -3.73 20.19 -11.72
N CYS A 51 -4.89 20.84 -11.83
CA CYS A 51 -5.52 21.14 -13.10
C CYS A 51 -4.60 22.00 -13.99
N PRO A 52 -4.30 21.57 -15.22
CA PRO A 52 -3.36 22.29 -16.10
C PRO A 52 -3.87 23.65 -16.57
N HIS A 53 -5.16 23.98 -16.33
CA HIS A 53 -5.73 25.27 -16.68
C HIS A 53 -5.18 26.40 -15.80
N MET A 54 -5.37 26.31 -14.46
CA MET A 54 -5.03 27.37 -13.51
C MET A 54 -4.38 26.84 -12.22
N GLY A 55 -3.88 25.60 -12.21
CA GLY A 55 -3.17 25.03 -11.07
C GLY A 55 -4.06 24.69 -9.87
N THR A 56 -5.37 24.60 -10.03
CA THR A 56 -6.27 24.24 -8.93
C THR A 56 -6.05 22.80 -8.53
N HIS A 57 -5.86 22.54 -7.23
CA HIS A 57 -5.76 21.19 -6.69
C HIS A 57 -7.12 20.49 -6.76
N LEU A 58 -7.19 19.36 -7.47
CA LEU A 58 -8.44 18.65 -7.78
C LEU A 58 -9.15 18.07 -6.54
N ALA A 59 -8.43 17.78 -5.46
CA ALA A 59 -8.99 17.12 -4.27
C ALA A 59 -9.02 17.99 -2.99
N LYS A 60 -8.52 19.23 -3.02
CA LYS A 60 -8.44 20.07 -1.80
C LYS A 60 -9.52 21.13 -1.67
N ASN A 61 -10.31 21.40 -2.71
CA ASN A 61 -11.42 22.35 -2.64
C ASN A 61 -12.64 21.69 -1.98
N THR A 62 -13.20 22.36 -0.98
CA THR A 62 -14.38 21.88 -0.22
C THR A 62 -15.58 22.81 -0.31
N THR A 63 -15.45 23.95 -0.98
CA THR A 63 -16.42 25.04 -0.93
C THR A 63 -17.11 25.34 -2.26
N SER A 64 -16.55 24.92 -3.38
CA SER A 64 -17.19 25.12 -4.68
C SER A 64 -18.48 24.32 -4.84
N TYR A 65 -19.39 24.79 -5.68
CA TYR A 65 -20.64 24.07 -5.94
C TYR A 65 -20.42 22.73 -6.63
N VAL A 66 -19.36 22.56 -7.42
CA VAL A 66 -18.94 21.25 -7.95
C VAL A 66 -18.79 20.20 -6.85
N VAL A 67 -18.22 20.61 -5.71
CA VAL A 67 -18.02 19.74 -4.55
C VAL A 67 -19.29 19.64 -3.70
N LYS A 68 -19.93 20.77 -3.40
CA LYS A 68 -21.16 20.83 -2.58
C LYS A 68 -22.31 20.04 -3.18
N ASP A 69 -22.45 20.09 -4.49
CA ASP A 69 -23.50 19.39 -5.24
C ASP A 69 -23.13 17.91 -5.51
N LYS A 70 -21.98 17.44 -4.99
CA LYS A 70 -21.46 16.08 -5.17
C LYS A 70 -21.21 15.71 -6.64
N GLU A 71 -20.86 16.69 -7.45
CA GLU A 71 -20.56 16.54 -8.88
C GLU A 71 -19.06 16.52 -9.18
N HIS A 72 -18.24 16.30 -8.17
CA HIS A 72 -16.78 16.25 -8.30
C HIS A 72 -16.31 15.07 -9.15
N VAL A 73 -17.03 13.96 -9.10
CA VAL A 73 -16.83 12.80 -9.97
C VAL A 73 -18.11 12.59 -10.79
N GLN A 74 -17.98 12.52 -12.11
CA GLN A 74 -19.09 12.29 -13.04
C GLN A 74 -18.74 11.12 -13.96
N GLY A 75 -19.48 10.01 -13.81
CA GLY A 75 -19.03 8.74 -14.38
C GLY A 75 -17.67 8.37 -13.78
N ASP A 76 -16.68 8.15 -14.61
CA ASP A 76 -15.31 7.89 -14.17
C ASP A 76 -14.39 9.12 -14.33
N ASN A 77 -14.94 10.27 -14.65
CA ASN A 77 -14.19 11.50 -14.83
C ASN A 77 -14.11 12.30 -13.52
N ILE A 78 -12.93 12.86 -13.23
CA ILE A 78 -12.77 13.87 -12.18
C ILE A 78 -13.02 15.27 -12.76
N ARG A 79 -13.73 16.09 -12.01
CA ARG A 79 -14.09 17.45 -12.40
C ARG A 79 -13.32 18.47 -11.58
N CYS A 80 -12.65 19.39 -12.26
CA CYS A 80 -11.96 20.49 -11.59
C CYS A 80 -12.95 21.36 -10.81
N PRO A 81 -12.74 21.58 -9.51
CA PRO A 81 -13.68 22.33 -8.67
C PRO A 81 -13.68 23.84 -8.93
N TYR A 82 -12.84 24.35 -9.84
CA TYR A 82 -12.76 25.78 -10.16
C TYR A 82 -13.58 26.12 -11.40
N HIS A 83 -13.22 25.60 -12.59
CA HIS A 83 -13.92 25.92 -13.86
C HIS A 83 -14.65 24.72 -14.47
N GLY A 84 -14.70 23.60 -13.77
CA GLY A 84 -15.47 22.44 -14.18
C GLY A 84 -14.86 21.60 -15.30
N TRP A 85 -13.58 21.81 -15.68
CA TRP A 85 -12.91 20.94 -16.64
C TRP A 85 -12.96 19.49 -16.18
N ARG A 86 -13.24 18.57 -17.10
CA ARG A 86 -13.35 17.15 -16.79
C ARG A 86 -12.19 16.37 -17.39
N PHE A 87 -11.61 15.51 -16.58
CA PHE A 87 -10.49 14.67 -16.99
C PHE A 87 -10.89 13.20 -16.86
N GLY A 88 -10.63 12.44 -17.91
CA GLY A 88 -10.90 11.00 -17.95
C GLY A 88 -9.90 10.19 -17.12
N PRO A 89 -10.14 8.87 -17.02
CA PRO A 89 -9.23 7.92 -16.35
C PRO A 89 -7.80 7.92 -16.89
N ASP A 90 -7.63 8.26 -18.14
CA ASP A 90 -6.35 8.40 -18.83
C ASP A 90 -5.67 9.76 -18.61
N GLY A 91 -6.29 10.62 -17.80
CA GLY A 91 -5.85 11.98 -17.54
C GLY A 91 -6.22 13.01 -18.62
N GLN A 92 -6.71 12.59 -19.79
CA GLN A 92 -7.03 13.52 -20.88
C GLN A 92 -8.26 14.36 -20.53
N CYS A 93 -8.18 15.67 -20.72
CA CYS A 93 -9.35 16.55 -20.65
C CYS A 93 -10.32 16.18 -21.78
N ASN A 94 -11.56 15.86 -21.43
CA ASN A 94 -12.59 15.47 -22.39
C ASN A 94 -13.79 16.41 -22.44
N ASP A 95 -13.88 17.39 -21.52
CA ASP A 95 -14.93 18.41 -21.52
C ASP A 95 -14.47 19.71 -20.85
N ILE A 96 -14.82 20.82 -21.49
CA ILE A 96 -14.71 22.18 -20.96
C ILE A 96 -16.09 22.83 -21.07
N PRO A 97 -16.88 22.91 -19.98
CA PRO A 97 -18.33 23.18 -20.05
C PRO A 97 -18.73 24.52 -20.66
N TYR A 98 -17.82 25.47 -20.73
CA TYR A 98 -18.07 26.80 -21.32
C TYR A 98 -17.43 27.02 -22.70
N SER A 99 -16.71 26.01 -23.22
CA SER A 99 -16.03 26.10 -24.51
C SER A 99 -16.83 25.37 -25.61
N PRO A 100 -17.14 26.01 -26.75
CA PRO A 100 -17.69 25.30 -27.88
C PRO A 100 -16.64 24.49 -28.67
N ALA A 101 -15.35 24.73 -28.40
CA ALA A 101 -14.24 24.03 -29.03
C ALA A 101 -13.87 22.77 -28.20
N PRO A 102 -13.36 21.73 -28.87
CA PRO A 102 -12.86 20.55 -28.14
C PRO A 102 -11.67 20.94 -27.24
N PRO A 103 -11.47 20.22 -26.12
CA PRO A 103 -10.32 20.45 -25.24
C PRO A 103 -8.98 20.32 -25.97
N PRO A 104 -7.99 21.17 -25.65
CA PRO A 104 -6.65 21.04 -26.22
C PRO A 104 -6.02 19.70 -25.84
N LYS A 105 -5.27 19.08 -26.76
CA LYS A 105 -4.54 17.84 -26.47
C LYS A 105 -3.53 17.97 -25.33
N ALA A 106 -2.97 19.16 -25.12
CA ALA A 106 -2.06 19.46 -24.02
C ALA A 106 -2.77 19.56 -22.65
N ALA A 107 -4.09 19.63 -22.61
CA ALA A 107 -4.87 19.58 -21.38
C ALA A 107 -4.97 18.14 -20.88
N CYS A 108 -3.91 17.66 -20.28
CA CYS A 108 -3.79 16.28 -19.79
C CYS A 108 -3.12 16.28 -18.40
N LEU A 109 -3.62 15.44 -17.54
CA LEU A 109 -3.01 15.09 -16.24
C LEU A 109 -2.17 13.83 -16.41
N LYS A 110 -1.08 13.72 -15.69
CA LYS A 110 -0.42 12.41 -15.50
C LYS A 110 -1.39 11.48 -14.79
N SER A 111 -1.44 10.21 -15.19
CA SER A 111 -2.23 9.17 -14.54
C SER A 111 -1.34 7.98 -14.21
N TRP A 112 -1.68 7.26 -13.13
CA TRP A 112 -0.97 6.05 -12.70
C TRP A 112 -1.85 4.83 -12.92
N LYS A 113 -1.23 3.71 -13.24
CA LYS A 113 -1.93 2.43 -13.20
C LYS A 113 -2.25 2.07 -11.77
N VAL A 114 -3.50 1.64 -11.55
CA VAL A 114 -4.01 1.30 -10.22
C VAL A 114 -4.68 -0.06 -10.28
N ILE A 115 -4.41 -0.88 -9.26
CA ILE A 115 -5.08 -2.15 -8.99
C ILE A 115 -5.70 -2.08 -7.59
N GLU A 116 -6.94 -2.50 -7.44
CA GLU A 116 -7.58 -2.74 -6.15
C GLU A 116 -7.53 -4.25 -5.85
N ARG A 117 -6.86 -4.63 -4.76
CA ARG A 117 -6.70 -6.04 -4.38
C ARG A 117 -6.55 -6.18 -2.87
N ALA A 118 -7.28 -7.13 -2.29
CA ALA A 118 -7.25 -7.47 -0.87
C ALA A 118 -7.53 -6.27 0.08
N GLY A 119 -8.47 -5.40 -0.31
CA GLY A 119 -8.84 -4.22 0.47
C GLY A 119 -7.85 -3.06 0.39
N VAL A 120 -6.91 -3.11 -0.56
CA VAL A 120 -5.83 -2.14 -0.73
C VAL A 120 -5.80 -1.61 -2.17
N ILE A 121 -5.46 -0.34 -2.31
CA ILE A 121 -5.21 0.31 -3.59
C ILE A 121 -3.70 0.34 -3.83
N TRP A 122 -3.28 -0.26 -4.92
CA TRP A 122 -1.90 -0.37 -5.38
C TRP A 122 -1.69 0.49 -6.61
N ALA A 123 -0.64 1.30 -6.64
CA ALA A 123 -0.25 2.10 -7.79
C ALA A 123 1.11 1.64 -8.32
N TRP A 124 1.24 1.60 -9.64
CA TRP A 124 2.51 1.34 -10.30
C TRP A 124 3.29 2.62 -10.45
N HIS A 125 4.54 2.61 -9.99
CA HIS A 125 5.50 3.67 -10.21
C HIS A 125 6.64 3.19 -11.09
N ASP A 126 6.95 3.98 -12.11
CA ASP A 126 8.13 3.87 -12.95
C ASP A 126 8.52 5.27 -13.43
N ALA A 127 9.72 5.72 -13.09
CA ALA A 127 10.21 7.05 -13.46
C ALA A 127 10.35 7.22 -14.98
N GLU A 128 10.56 6.13 -15.70
CA GLU A 128 10.67 6.09 -17.17
C GLU A 128 9.31 5.89 -17.86
N GLY A 129 8.23 5.71 -17.08
CA GLY A 129 6.88 5.50 -17.60
C GLY A 129 6.64 4.11 -18.19
N GLY A 130 7.46 3.11 -17.83
CA GLY A 130 7.31 1.73 -18.28
C GLY A 130 6.08 1.04 -17.70
N GLU A 131 5.57 0.06 -18.47
CA GLU A 131 4.46 -0.79 -18.06
C GLU A 131 4.89 -1.76 -16.93
N PRO A 132 3.95 -2.20 -16.06
CA PRO A 132 4.23 -3.26 -15.10
C PRO A 132 4.71 -4.55 -15.78
N ASP A 133 5.78 -5.12 -15.29
CA ASP A 133 6.33 -6.40 -15.74
C ASP A 133 6.12 -7.53 -14.72
N TYR A 134 5.48 -7.23 -13.60
CA TYR A 134 4.96 -8.20 -12.63
C TYR A 134 3.63 -7.69 -12.03
N ASP A 135 2.88 -8.58 -11.41
CA ASP A 135 1.57 -8.26 -10.82
C ASP A 135 1.65 -8.09 -9.30
N VAL A 136 0.64 -7.43 -8.74
CA VAL A 136 0.43 -7.38 -7.28
C VAL A 136 0.14 -8.80 -6.78
N PRO A 137 0.70 -9.24 -5.62
CA PRO A 137 0.43 -10.55 -5.05
C PRO A 137 -1.06 -10.82 -4.82
N ALA A 138 -1.44 -12.08 -4.87
CA ALA A 138 -2.85 -12.48 -4.71
C ALA A 138 -3.39 -12.32 -3.29
N PHE A 139 -2.55 -12.42 -2.24
CA PHE A 139 -2.98 -12.45 -0.82
C PHE A 139 -4.05 -13.52 -0.58
N GLU A 140 -3.76 -14.75 -0.94
CA GLU A 140 -4.73 -15.87 -0.99
C GLU A 140 -5.63 -16.05 0.24
N PRO A 141 -5.19 -15.82 1.51
CA PRO A 141 -6.08 -15.95 2.66
C PRO A 141 -7.12 -14.84 2.81
N TYR A 142 -6.97 -13.72 2.08
CA TYR A 142 -7.90 -12.61 2.19
C TYR A 142 -9.30 -12.98 1.72
N ASP A 143 -10.31 -12.63 2.55
CA ASP A 143 -11.74 -12.91 2.30
C ASP A 143 -12.07 -14.39 2.09
N THR A 144 -11.34 -15.27 2.76
CA THR A 144 -11.56 -16.71 2.72
C THR A 144 -12.04 -17.27 4.07
N PRO A 145 -12.77 -18.41 4.09
CA PRO A 145 -13.17 -19.04 5.33
C PRO A 145 -11.98 -19.36 6.24
N HIS A 146 -12.22 -19.33 7.55
CA HIS A 146 -11.20 -19.60 8.58
C HIS A 146 -10.12 -18.53 8.74
N TRP A 147 -10.29 -17.34 8.16
CA TRP A 147 -9.35 -16.25 8.33
C TRP A 147 -10.05 -14.98 8.82
N VAL A 148 -9.47 -14.33 9.81
CA VAL A 148 -9.81 -12.95 10.17
C VAL A 148 -9.10 -12.04 9.18
N ASN A 149 -9.86 -11.21 8.48
CA ASN A 149 -9.28 -10.23 7.56
C ASN A 149 -8.56 -9.12 8.31
N TRP A 150 -7.48 -8.62 7.71
CA TRP A 150 -6.80 -7.45 8.22
C TRP A 150 -7.67 -6.20 8.19
N LYS A 151 -7.42 -5.35 9.17
CA LYS A 151 -7.73 -3.94 9.13
C LYS A 151 -6.41 -3.22 9.01
N ILE A 152 -6.08 -2.79 7.79
CA ILE A 152 -4.78 -2.15 7.54
C ILE A 152 -4.65 -0.90 8.40
N GLU A 153 -3.60 -0.83 9.21
CA GLU A 153 -3.24 0.34 10.00
C GLU A 153 -2.13 1.12 9.32
N CYS A 154 -2.27 2.46 9.28
CA CYS A 154 -1.21 3.35 8.87
C CYS A 154 -0.29 3.63 10.07
N LEU A 155 0.97 3.22 9.98
CA LEU A 155 1.96 3.44 11.02
C LEU A 155 2.59 4.85 10.97
N GLY A 156 2.27 5.61 9.92
CA GLY A 156 2.76 6.97 9.74
C GLY A 156 3.81 7.10 8.65
N VAL A 157 4.53 8.20 8.70
CA VAL A 157 5.66 8.50 7.79
C VAL A 157 6.95 8.38 8.58
N LEU A 158 7.88 7.58 8.06
CA LEU A 158 9.21 7.37 8.61
C LEU A 158 10.25 8.09 7.76
N GLU A 159 11.29 8.62 8.40
CA GLU A 159 12.48 9.16 7.73
C GLU A 159 13.41 8.02 7.33
N SER A 160 13.07 7.34 6.24
CA SER A 160 13.79 6.18 5.73
C SER A 160 13.63 6.06 4.22
N HIS A 161 14.41 5.18 3.61
CA HIS A 161 14.30 4.80 2.20
C HIS A 161 13.75 3.37 2.09
N PRO A 162 12.97 3.00 1.03
CA PRO A 162 12.49 1.64 0.84
C PRO A 162 13.58 0.57 0.95
N GLN A 163 14.79 0.86 0.48
CA GLN A 163 15.92 -0.06 0.53
C GLN A 163 16.31 -0.43 1.96
N GLU A 164 16.25 0.50 2.92
CA GLU A 164 16.60 0.25 4.32
C GLU A 164 15.70 -0.83 4.94
N VAL A 165 14.41 -0.84 4.58
CA VAL A 165 13.47 -1.86 5.07
C VAL A 165 13.75 -3.23 4.45
N VAL A 166 14.16 -3.27 3.17
CA VAL A 166 14.60 -4.51 2.50
C VAL A 166 15.88 -5.03 3.12
N ASP A 167 16.85 -4.16 3.37
CA ASP A 167 18.13 -4.51 3.98
C ASP A 167 17.94 -5.05 5.41
N ASN A 168 17.05 -4.43 6.19
CA ASN A 168 16.67 -4.91 7.52
C ASN A 168 16.12 -6.35 7.44
N MET A 169 15.19 -6.66 6.54
CA MET A 169 14.69 -8.03 6.39
C MET A 169 15.81 -9.04 6.09
N THR A 170 16.80 -8.66 5.29
CA THR A 170 17.88 -9.57 4.86
C THR A 170 19.04 -9.67 5.84
N ASP A 171 19.07 -8.84 6.89
CA ASP A 171 20.09 -8.88 7.93
C ASP A 171 19.79 -9.95 8.99
N LYS A 172 20.73 -10.88 9.18
CA LYS A 172 20.68 -11.86 10.25
C LYS A 172 21.05 -11.28 11.61
N GLY A 173 21.91 -10.26 11.60
CA GLY A 173 22.59 -9.79 12.81
C GLY A 173 21.68 -9.11 13.81
N HIS A 174 20.61 -8.44 13.35
CA HIS A 174 19.69 -7.73 14.23
C HIS A 174 18.67 -8.65 14.94
N LEU A 175 18.38 -9.83 14.40
CA LEU A 175 17.27 -10.67 14.86
C LEU A 175 17.34 -11.06 16.34
N GLU A 176 18.52 -11.36 16.87
CA GLU A 176 18.65 -11.69 18.29
C GLU A 176 18.60 -10.46 19.20
N PRO A 177 19.40 -9.41 18.98
CA PRO A 177 19.41 -8.25 19.87
C PRO A 177 18.11 -7.42 19.79
N VAL A 178 17.48 -7.30 18.63
CA VAL A 178 16.27 -6.49 18.42
C VAL A 178 15.02 -7.30 18.71
N HIS A 179 14.83 -8.43 18.03
CA HIS A 179 13.58 -9.21 18.13
C HIS A 179 13.64 -10.36 19.14
N GLY A 180 14.79 -10.63 19.76
CA GLY A 180 14.93 -11.72 20.73
C GLY A 180 14.88 -13.11 20.10
N SER A 181 15.21 -13.25 18.83
CA SER A 181 15.36 -14.56 18.17
C SER A 181 16.55 -15.32 18.77
N VAL A 182 16.32 -16.55 19.19
CA VAL A 182 17.35 -17.41 19.81
C VAL A 182 17.40 -18.77 19.13
N ASP A 183 18.48 -19.49 19.32
CA ASP A 183 18.62 -20.86 18.82
C ASP A 183 18.29 -20.98 17.34
N MET A 184 18.87 -20.09 16.52
CA MET A 184 18.60 -20.00 15.10
C MET A 184 18.98 -21.30 14.38
N VAL A 185 17.98 -21.99 13.84
CA VAL A 185 18.13 -23.26 13.12
C VAL A 185 18.50 -23.01 11.67
N SER A 186 17.85 -22.04 11.04
CA SER A 186 18.13 -21.69 9.64
C SER A 186 17.87 -20.21 9.38
N PHE A 187 18.66 -19.64 8.47
CA PHE A 187 18.46 -18.32 7.90
C PHE A 187 18.99 -18.35 6.47
N ASN A 188 18.12 -18.14 5.50
CA ASN A 188 18.49 -18.19 4.09
C ASN A 188 17.77 -17.09 3.31
N ASN A 189 18.52 -16.35 2.49
CA ASN A 189 17.98 -15.34 1.55
C ASN A 189 18.07 -15.86 0.13
N GLU A 190 16.99 -15.74 -0.62
CA GLU A 190 16.87 -16.11 -2.03
C GLU A 190 16.40 -14.90 -2.83
N PHE A 191 16.94 -14.74 -4.04
CA PHE A 191 16.61 -13.62 -4.92
C PHE A 191 16.22 -14.16 -6.29
N ASP A 192 15.05 -13.74 -6.77
CA ASP A 192 14.55 -14.08 -8.11
C ASP A 192 13.83 -12.88 -8.73
N GLY A 193 14.50 -12.18 -9.63
CA GLY A 193 13.97 -10.98 -10.28
C GLY A 193 13.54 -9.91 -9.28
N HIS A 194 12.23 -9.65 -9.23
CA HIS A 194 11.60 -8.68 -8.31
C HIS A 194 11.23 -9.27 -6.94
N VAL A 195 11.57 -10.52 -6.67
CA VAL A 195 11.28 -11.20 -5.39
C VAL A 195 12.57 -11.38 -4.60
N CYS A 196 12.54 -10.93 -3.34
CA CYS A 196 13.55 -11.22 -2.34
C CYS A 196 12.88 -12.00 -1.21
N ARG A 197 13.33 -13.22 -0.93
CA ARG A 197 12.72 -14.13 0.04
C ARG A 197 13.70 -14.52 1.13
N GLN A 198 13.25 -14.46 2.37
CA GLN A 198 13.96 -14.93 3.55
C GLN A 198 13.20 -16.09 4.19
N ILE A 199 13.88 -17.18 4.47
CA ILE A 199 13.35 -18.30 5.23
C ILE A 199 14.12 -18.37 6.56
N LEU A 200 13.39 -18.16 7.67
CA LEU A 200 13.92 -18.15 9.02
C LEU A 200 13.26 -19.24 9.85
N ALA A 201 14.06 -19.99 10.60
CA ALA A 201 13.58 -20.83 11.69
C ALA A 201 14.42 -20.56 12.95
N ALA A 202 13.77 -20.11 14.02
CA ALA A 202 14.41 -19.75 15.28
C ALA A 202 13.45 -19.90 16.47
N GLY A 203 14.00 -20.08 17.65
CA GLY A 203 13.28 -19.85 18.91
C GLY A 203 13.07 -18.36 19.15
N HIS A 204 12.28 -18.03 20.18
CA HIS A 204 12.03 -16.64 20.57
C HIS A 204 11.98 -16.51 22.09
N LYS A 205 12.61 -15.47 22.65
CA LYS A 205 12.76 -15.28 24.11
C LYS A 205 11.42 -15.16 24.85
N THR A 206 10.38 -14.61 24.20
CA THR A 206 9.08 -14.34 24.83
C THR A 206 7.92 -15.13 24.26
N LEU A 207 7.97 -15.55 23.00
CA LEU A 207 6.86 -16.23 22.31
C LEU A 207 6.97 -17.76 22.37
N ALA A 208 8.17 -18.30 22.56
CA ALA A 208 8.37 -19.72 22.73
C ALA A 208 8.55 -20.04 24.22
N GLY A 209 7.61 -20.78 24.80
CA GLY A 209 7.83 -21.44 26.11
C GLY A 209 9.05 -22.38 26.03
N SER A 210 9.69 -22.67 27.16
CA SER A 210 10.80 -23.61 27.23
C SER A 210 10.37 -24.96 26.65
N GLY A 211 10.96 -25.35 25.50
CA GLY A 211 10.64 -26.60 24.80
C GLY A 211 9.68 -26.46 23.63
N ALA A 212 9.31 -25.23 23.22
CA ALA A 212 8.52 -25.02 22.03
C ALA A 212 9.34 -25.28 20.75
N GLU A 213 8.68 -25.82 19.72
CA GLU A 213 9.28 -25.95 18.39
C GLU A 213 9.69 -24.58 17.86
N PRO A 214 10.78 -24.51 17.07
CA PRO A 214 11.17 -23.26 16.44
C PRO A 214 10.03 -22.68 15.59
N MET A 215 9.81 -21.37 15.68
CA MET A 215 8.92 -20.67 14.77
C MET A 215 9.58 -20.61 13.39
N THR A 216 8.79 -20.88 12.35
CA THR A 216 9.23 -20.76 10.98
C THR A 216 8.50 -19.58 10.33
N ASN A 217 9.27 -18.62 9.84
CA ASN A 217 8.79 -17.48 9.08
C ASN A 217 9.29 -17.60 7.64
N ASP A 218 8.38 -17.47 6.72
CA ASP A 218 8.66 -17.30 5.30
C ASP A 218 8.27 -15.87 4.94
N THR A 219 9.26 -15.03 4.70
CA THR A 219 9.09 -13.59 4.49
C THR A 219 9.64 -13.21 3.14
N TRP A 220 8.90 -12.44 2.36
CA TRP A 220 9.37 -12.02 1.05
C TRP A 220 8.87 -10.65 0.64
N TYR A 221 9.67 -9.97 -0.16
CA TYR A 221 9.29 -8.81 -0.94
C TYR A 221 8.80 -9.22 -2.33
N THR A 222 7.73 -8.59 -2.80
CA THR A 222 7.32 -8.55 -4.21
C THR A 222 7.52 -7.13 -4.71
N GLY A 223 8.62 -6.89 -5.39
CA GLY A 223 9.08 -5.53 -5.66
C GLY A 223 9.50 -4.79 -4.39
N PRO A 224 9.79 -3.48 -4.46
CA PRO A 224 10.44 -2.76 -3.37
C PRO A 224 9.48 -2.25 -2.28
N GLY A 225 8.16 -2.43 -2.41
CA GLY A 225 7.16 -1.82 -1.52
C GLY A 225 6.18 -2.78 -0.85
N ILE A 226 6.25 -4.09 -1.15
CA ILE A 226 5.28 -5.08 -0.66
C ILE A 226 6.02 -6.21 0.05
N LEU A 227 6.09 -6.15 1.37
CA LEU A 227 6.60 -7.23 2.20
C LEU A 227 5.45 -8.08 2.71
N GLN A 228 5.59 -9.39 2.58
CA GLN A 228 4.69 -10.37 3.15
C GLN A 228 5.48 -11.33 4.05
N SER A 229 4.84 -11.83 5.10
CA SER A 229 5.41 -12.87 5.94
C SER A 229 4.34 -13.87 6.36
N VAL A 230 4.62 -15.14 6.16
CA VAL A 230 3.77 -16.23 6.66
C VAL A 230 4.44 -16.85 7.86
N MET A 231 3.75 -16.81 9.00
CA MET A 231 4.15 -17.50 10.21
C MET A 231 3.41 -18.85 10.32
N ILE A 232 4.19 -19.91 10.49
CA ILE A 232 3.69 -21.26 10.70
C ILE A 232 3.98 -21.63 12.15
N GLY A 233 2.94 -22.00 12.92
CA GLY A 233 3.05 -22.36 14.32
C GLY A 233 1.69 -22.44 14.99
N GLU A 234 1.62 -22.15 16.27
CA GLU A 234 0.37 -22.21 17.04
C GLU A 234 -0.72 -21.27 16.50
N TYR A 235 -0.30 -20.14 15.93
CA TYR A 235 -1.20 -19.11 15.37
C TYR A 235 -0.79 -18.76 13.95
N PRO A 236 -1.19 -19.58 12.95
CA PRO A 236 -0.87 -19.29 11.56
C PRO A 236 -1.40 -17.93 11.14
N SER A 237 -0.53 -17.12 10.57
CA SER A 237 -0.89 -15.75 10.16
C SER A 237 -0.17 -15.37 8.87
N HIS A 238 -0.72 -14.37 8.16
CA HIS A 238 -0.16 -13.79 6.98
C HIS A 238 -0.10 -12.28 7.15
N MET A 239 1.10 -11.76 7.28
CA MET A 239 1.40 -10.36 7.50
C MET A 239 1.63 -9.64 6.17
N LEU A 240 1.20 -8.39 6.12
CA LEU A 240 1.57 -7.41 5.11
C LEU A 240 2.24 -6.22 5.80
N ILE A 241 3.41 -5.83 5.33
CA ILE A 241 3.97 -4.51 5.54
C ILE A 241 4.11 -3.87 4.16
N ALA A 242 3.39 -2.78 3.93
CA ALA A 242 3.51 -1.99 2.73
C ALA A 242 4.21 -0.68 3.06
N HIS A 243 5.15 -0.26 2.23
CA HIS A 243 5.82 1.02 2.41
C HIS A 243 6.02 1.73 1.08
N THR A 244 5.67 2.99 1.04
CA THR A 244 5.62 3.79 -0.18
C THR A 244 6.40 5.07 -0.01
N PRO A 245 7.35 5.40 -0.92
CA PRO A 245 8.04 6.68 -0.89
C PRO A 245 7.06 7.86 -0.94
N VAL A 246 7.22 8.80 -0.02
CA VAL A 246 6.48 10.07 -0.01
C VAL A 246 7.32 11.14 -0.68
N ASP A 247 8.48 11.42 -0.12
CA ASP A 247 9.51 12.30 -0.65
C ASP A 247 10.88 11.61 -0.57
N ASP A 248 11.93 12.26 -1.09
CA ASP A 248 13.29 11.74 -0.94
C ASP A 248 13.63 11.60 0.55
N GLY A 249 13.94 10.36 0.96
CA GLY A 249 14.25 10.02 2.34
C GLY A 249 13.06 9.85 3.28
N SER A 250 11.84 9.76 2.77
CA SER A 250 10.67 9.44 3.60
C SER A 250 9.75 8.41 2.97
N ILE A 251 9.22 7.50 3.79
CA ILE A 251 8.28 6.46 3.39
C ILE A 251 7.04 6.50 4.28
N LYS A 252 5.88 6.22 3.72
CA LYS A 252 4.65 5.95 4.47
C LYS A 252 4.48 4.44 4.61
N VAL A 253 4.19 3.99 5.83
CA VAL A 253 4.15 2.57 6.17
C VAL A 253 2.76 2.16 6.64
N TRP A 254 2.33 0.98 6.23
CA TRP A 254 1.10 0.33 6.68
C TRP A 254 1.39 -1.11 7.10
N TYR A 255 0.61 -1.58 8.04
CA TYR A 255 0.65 -2.92 8.58
C TYR A 255 -0.72 -3.60 8.50
N GLY A 256 -0.74 -4.86 8.15
CA GLY A 256 -1.94 -5.70 8.17
C GLY A 256 -1.62 -7.14 8.51
N LEU A 257 -2.54 -7.80 9.22
CA LEU A 257 -2.39 -9.19 9.62
C LEU A 257 -3.67 -9.98 9.36
N LEU A 258 -3.56 -11.05 8.54
CA LEU A 258 -4.57 -12.09 8.42
C LEU A 258 -4.26 -13.17 9.45
N VAL A 259 -5.25 -13.60 10.25
CA VAL A 259 -5.05 -14.63 11.28
C VAL A 259 -5.98 -15.80 11.02
N LYS A 260 -5.40 -17.01 10.99
CA LYS A 260 -6.16 -18.24 10.83
C LYS A 260 -6.87 -18.63 12.12
N VAL A 261 -8.14 -18.99 12.00
CA VAL A 261 -9.00 -19.36 13.11
C VAL A 261 -9.71 -20.70 12.87
N LYS A 262 -10.25 -21.29 13.93
CA LYS A 262 -10.96 -22.57 13.82
C LYS A 262 -12.32 -22.46 13.15
N ASN A 263 -13.01 -21.35 13.38
CA ASN A 263 -14.35 -21.13 12.86
C ASN A 263 -14.29 -20.69 11.39
N ALA A 264 -15.15 -21.25 10.54
CA ALA A 264 -15.22 -20.86 9.13
C ALA A 264 -15.63 -19.39 8.97
N VAL A 265 -16.53 -18.92 9.83
CA VAL A 265 -16.86 -17.49 10.00
C VAL A 265 -16.26 -17.06 11.34
N PRO A 266 -15.31 -16.10 11.34
CA PRO A 266 -14.71 -15.61 12.56
C PRO A 266 -15.72 -15.07 13.55
N THR A 267 -15.56 -15.41 14.83
CA THR A 267 -16.34 -14.87 15.95
C THR A 267 -15.72 -13.56 16.46
N ASP A 268 -16.45 -12.85 17.34
CA ASP A 268 -15.92 -11.64 17.98
C ASP A 268 -14.66 -11.96 18.82
N GLU A 269 -14.58 -13.14 19.43
CA GLU A 269 -13.39 -13.62 20.16
C GLU A 269 -12.21 -13.85 19.21
N ASP A 270 -12.45 -14.46 18.04
CA ASP A 270 -11.43 -14.64 16.99
C ASP A 270 -10.88 -13.29 16.51
N VAL A 271 -11.76 -12.30 16.31
CA VAL A 271 -11.38 -10.94 15.90
C VAL A 271 -10.57 -10.23 16.99
N ALA A 272 -10.97 -10.37 18.26
CA ALA A 272 -10.23 -9.78 19.38
C ALA A 272 -8.84 -10.42 19.55
N MET A 273 -8.74 -11.73 19.37
CA MET A 273 -7.46 -12.45 19.38
C MET A 273 -6.56 -11.97 18.23
N ALA A 274 -7.09 -11.90 17.00
CA ALA A 274 -6.34 -11.42 15.84
C ALA A 274 -5.81 -10.00 16.05
N LYS A 275 -6.59 -9.12 16.67
CA LYS A 275 -6.15 -7.76 17.04
C LYS A 275 -4.99 -7.77 18.04
N GLY A 276 -5.00 -8.70 18.99
CA GLY A 276 -3.88 -8.87 19.93
C GLY A 276 -2.57 -9.25 19.21
N TYR A 277 -2.63 -10.14 18.22
CA TYR A 277 -1.46 -10.49 17.39
C TYR A 277 -1.00 -9.35 16.51
N GLU A 278 -1.94 -8.59 15.93
CA GLU A 278 -1.63 -7.41 15.13
C GLU A 278 -0.85 -6.38 15.94
N VAL A 279 -1.31 -6.07 17.18
CA VAL A 279 -0.60 -5.16 18.09
C VAL A 279 0.83 -5.67 18.38
N ALA A 280 1.00 -6.94 18.68
CA ALA A 280 2.32 -7.52 18.93
C ALA A 280 3.23 -7.44 17.69
N GLY A 281 2.68 -7.60 16.50
CA GLY A 281 3.41 -7.46 15.24
C GLY A 281 3.83 -6.02 14.96
N VAL A 282 2.95 -5.06 15.22
CA VAL A 282 3.26 -3.61 15.12
C VAL A 282 4.35 -3.22 16.12
N ASP A 283 4.26 -3.71 17.36
CA ASP A 283 5.28 -3.46 18.39
C ASP A 283 6.65 -4.04 17.98
N ALA A 284 6.66 -5.23 17.35
CA ALA A 284 7.89 -5.83 16.84
C ALA A 284 8.50 -4.99 15.69
N PHE A 285 7.68 -4.52 14.76
CA PHE A 285 8.14 -3.62 13.69
C PHE A 285 8.65 -2.27 14.23
N ALA A 286 8.07 -1.77 15.32
CA ALA A 286 8.51 -0.54 15.96
C ALA A 286 9.86 -0.66 16.70
N GLN A 287 10.38 -1.88 16.87
CA GLN A 287 11.72 -2.13 17.46
C GLN A 287 12.84 -1.80 16.46
N ASP A 288 12.57 -1.90 15.18
CA ASP A 288 13.49 -1.57 14.07
C ASP A 288 13.54 -0.07 13.81
#